data_22e2b5ff70756e7430829203476428f6
#
_entry.id   22e2b5ff70756e7430829203476428f6
#
_cell.length_a   1.000
_cell.length_b   1.000
_cell.length_c   1.000
_cell.angle_alpha   90.00
_cell.angle_beta   90.00
_cell.angle_gamma   90.00
#
_symmetry.space_group_name_H-M   'P 1'
#
loop_
_entity.id
_entity.type
_entity.pdbx_description
1 polymer ?
#
loop_
_entity_poly.entity_id
_entity_poly.type
_entity_poly.pdbx_seq_one_letter_code
_entity_poly.pdbx_strand_id
1 'polypeptide(L)'
;SNLIKEVISLHSIKNGKDYSGKIPESLVLKKEELPMYSTIEKTILLKSVSLFQSIPSEDLSRIAQIAEEVHFDSGESIFKAGEFGDSMYIIMNGSVKIHLEDQPIATLDKGECLGEMALLDQDPRSADATVEENVILLKISGDAFYEIMSGNMDIMQGIVKLLTSRLRSAIQ
;
A
#
# COMPACT_ATOMS: atom_id res chain seq x y z
N SER A 1 16.11 16.80 -2.52
CA SER A 1 17.27 16.68 -3.42
C SER A 1 18.37 17.72 -3.13
N ASN A 2 18.08 18.93 -2.65
CA ASN A 2 19.09 19.93 -2.29
C ASN A 2 19.78 19.67 -0.94
N LEU A 3 19.06 19.13 0.04
CA LEU A 3 19.59 18.84 1.38
C LEU A 3 20.73 17.80 1.37
N ILE A 4 20.62 16.76 0.52
CA ILE A 4 21.66 15.72 0.41
C ILE A 4 22.94 16.27 -0.20
N LYS A 5 22.81 17.17 -1.21
CA LYS A 5 23.98 17.86 -1.80
C LYS A 5 24.66 18.79 -0.80
N GLU A 6 23.88 19.46 0.05
CA GLU A 6 24.42 20.34 1.10
C GLU A 6 25.15 19.56 2.20
N VAL A 7 24.61 18.42 2.66
CA VAL A 7 25.25 17.55 3.67
C VAL A 7 26.56 16.96 3.13
N ILE A 8 26.60 16.53 1.87
CA ILE A 8 27.83 16.02 1.24
C ILE A 8 28.86 17.13 1.08
N SER A 9 28.45 18.35 0.71
CA SER A 9 29.31 19.52 0.59
C SER A 9 29.94 19.92 1.93
N LEU A 10 29.15 19.93 3.02
CA LEU A 10 29.63 20.25 4.37
C LEU A 10 30.61 19.20 4.93
N HIS A 11 30.45 17.93 4.56
CA HIS A 11 31.36 16.85 4.97
C HIS A 11 32.70 16.91 4.22
N SER A 12 32.68 17.30 2.94
CA SER A 12 33.89 17.53 2.12
C SER A 12 34.77 18.67 2.66
N ILE A 13 34.14 19.74 3.15
CA ILE A 13 34.84 20.91 3.68
C ILE A 13 35.57 20.56 4.99
N LYS A 14 35.02 19.65 5.80
CA LYS A 14 35.62 19.26 7.09
C LYS A 14 36.86 18.35 6.99
N ASN A 15 36.98 17.57 5.92
CA ASN A 15 37.98 16.52 5.78
C ASN A 15 39.05 16.76 4.70
N GLY A 16 39.02 17.90 3.99
CA GLY A 16 40.07 18.30 3.02
C GLY A 16 40.27 17.31 1.85
N LYS A 17 39.31 16.44 1.59
CA LYS A 17 39.32 15.49 0.43
C LYS A 17 38.32 15.95 -0.60
N ASP A 18 38.83 16.29 -1.78
CA ASP A 18 38.00 16.57 -2.95
C ASP A 18 37.34 15.27 -3.43
N TYR A 19 36.03 15.13 -3.18
CA TYR A 19 35.21 14.04 -3.73
C TYR A 19 34.62 14.48 -5.07
N SER A 20 35.45 14.75 -6.07
CA SER A 20 35.04 14.87 -7.47
C SER A 20 34.76 13.51 -8.13
N GLY A 21 34.73 12.44 -7.35
CA GLY A 21 34.46 11.07 -7.76
C GLY A 21 32.99 10.68 -7.59
N LYS A 22 32.51 9.81 -8.47
CA LYS A 22 31.17 9.18 -8.40
C LYS A 22 30.88 8.74 -6.97
N ILE A 23 29.70 9.14 -6.45
CA ILE A 23 29.16 8.59 -5.20
C ILE A 23 29.25 7.07 -5.29
N PRO A 24 29.91 6.37 -4.35
CA PRO A 24 29.96 4.91 -4.38
C PRO A 24 28.53 4.36 -4.45
N GLU A 25 28.30 3.35 -5.28
CA GLU A 25 26.98 2.72 -5.43
C GLU A 25 26.40 2.24 -4.08
N SER A 26 27.27 1.90 -3.12
CA SER A 26 26.90 1.55 -1.75
C SER A 26 26.36 2.72 -0.89
N LEU A 27 26.51 3.97 -1.35
CA LEU A 27 25.97 5.19 -0.70
C LEU A 27 24.83 5.82 -1.50
N VAL A 28 24.53 5.29 -2.68
CA VAL A 28 23.30 5.60 -3.40
C VAL A 28 22.20 4.79 -2.68
N LEU A 29 21.57 5.41 -1.68
CA LEU A 29 20.33 4.89 -1.12
C LEU A 29 19.39 4.67 -2.32
N LYS A 30 19.07 3.42 -2.59
CA LYS A 30 18.04 3.10 -3.57
C LYS A 30 16.81 3.89 -3.19
N LYS A 31 16.16 4.53 -4.14
CA LYS A 31 14.95 5.36 -3.94
C LYS A 31 13.82 4.58 -3.24
N GLU A 32 14.01 3.27 -3.08
CA GLU A 32 13.10 2.29 -2.52
C GLU A 32 13.24 2.05 -1.00
N GLU A 33 14.25 2.65 -0.31
CA GLU A 33 14.57 2.28 1.08
C GLU A 33 14.06 3.27 2.16
N LEU A 34 13.48 4.40 1.78
CA LEU A 34 12.90 5.32 2.76
C LEU A 34 11.39 5.32 2.61
N PRO A 35 10.63 4.94 3.66
CA PRO A 35 9.18 5.05 3.61
C PRO A 35 8.80 6.52 3.41
N MET A 36 7.98 6.79 2.40
CA MET A 36 7.51 8.13 2.11
C MET A 36 6.55 8.63 3.20
N TYR A 37 5.88 7.69 3.87
CA TYR A 37 4.88 7.98 4.89
C TYR A 37 5.31 7.48 6.27
N SER A 38 5.22 8.35 7.26
CA SER A 38 5.40 8.00 8.67
C SER A 38 4.29 7.06 9.16
N THR A 39 4.52 6.34 10.26
CA THR A 39 3.50 5.52 10.91
C THR A 39 2.24 6.33 11.24
N ILE A 40 2.38 7.61 11.61
CA ILE A 40 1.23 8.48 11.92
C ILE A 40 0.39 8.72 10.68
N GLU A 41 0.99 9.06 9.54
CA GLU A 41 0.29 9.29 8.27
C GLU A 41 -0.41 8.01 7.79
N LYS A 42 0.27 6.87 7.87
CA LYS A 42 -0.33 5.55 7.59
C LYS A 42 -1.54 5.28 8.51
N THR A 43 -1.43 5.55 9.81
CA THR A 43 -2.51 5.38 10.78
C THR A 43 -3.72 6.27 10.45
N ILE A 44 -3.49 7.53 10.10
CA ILE A 44 -4.55 8.48 9.71
C ILE A 44 -5.27 7.97 8.45
N LEU A 45 -4.51 7.50 7.45
CA LEU A 45 -5.10 6.94 6.25
C LEU A 45 -5.93 5.69 6.58
N LEU A 46 -5.36 4.74 7.32
CA LEU A 46 -6.08 3.53 7.74
C LEU A 46 -7.41 3.87 8.43
N LYS A 47 -7.44 4.90 9.28
CA LYS A 47 -8.66 5.35 9.94
C LYS A 47 -9.72 5.89 8.98
N SER A 48 -9.33 6.37 7.80
CA SER A 48 -10.26 6.85 6.77
C SER A 48 -10.86 5.73 5.91
N VAL A 49 -10.21 4.56 5.88
CA VAL A 49 -10.69 3.39 5.13
C VAL A 49 -11.91 2.80 5.83
N SER A 50 -12.99 2.56 5.08
CA SER A 50 -14.26 2.07 5.64
C SER A 50 -14.11 0.77 6.44
N LEU A 51 -13.21 -0.11 6.02
CA LEU A 51 -12.87 -1.37 6.67
C LEU A 51 -12.34 -1.18 8.10
N PHE A 52 -11.62 -0.09 8.34
CA PHE A 52 -10.87 0.13 9.58
C PHE A 52 -11.44 1.27 10.46
N GLN A 53 -12.53 1.91 10.05
CA GLN A 53 -13.08 3.08 10.74
C GLN A 53 -13.45 2.83 12.22
N SER A 54 -13.90 1.61 12.54
CA SER A 54 -14.31 1.25 13.91
C SER A 54 -13.14 0.86 14.82
N ILE A 55 -11.94 0.64 14.25
CA ILE A 55 -10.77 0.14 14.99
C ILE A 55 -10.13 1.27 15.80
N PRO A 56 -9.73 1.03 17.06
CA PRO A 56 -8.98 1.99 17.86
C PRO A 56 -7.67 2.42 17.17
N SER A 57 -7.29 3.69 17.31
CA SER A 57 -6.09 4.22 16.66
C SER A 57 -4.79 3.53 17.11
N GLU A 58 -4.78 2.98 18.32
CA GLU A 58 -3.64 2.21 18.84
C GLU A 58 -3.43 0.92 18.01
N ASP A 59 -4.50 0.17 17.71
CA ASP A 59 -4.44 -1.04 16.90
C ASP A 59 -4.10 -0.70 15.44
N LEU A 60 -4.66 0.39 14.90
CA LEU A 60 -4.29 0.88 13.57
C LEU A 60 -2.83 1.29 13.47
N SER A 61 -2.25 1.82 14.55
CA SER A 61 -0.82 2.13 14.58
C SER A 61 0.06 0.88 14.49
N ARG A 62 -0.37 -0.23 15.09
CA ARG A 62 0.32 -1.54 14.95
C ARG A 62 0.25 -2.05 13.51
N ILE A 63 -0.92 -1.95 12.86
CA ILE A 63 -1.08 -2.27 11.43
C ILE A 63 -0.14 -1.41 10.59
N ALA A 64 -0.12 -0.11 10.82
CA ALA A 64 0.70 0.85 10.10
C ALA A 64 2.22 0.56 10.21
N GLN A 65 2.67 -0.01 11.33
CA GLN A 65 4.08 -0.39 11.55
C GLN A 65 4.50 -1.61 10.74
N ILE A 66 3.62 -2.61 10.57
CA ILE A 66 3.93 -3.86 9.88
C ILE A 66 3.58 -3.82 8.39
N ALA A 67 2.79 -2.82 7.97
CA ALA A 67 2.39 -2.67 6.59
C ALA A 67 3.52 -2.07 5.73
N GLU A 68 3.81 -2.75 4.63
CA GLU A 68 4.83 -2.38 3.65
C GLU A 68 4.32 -1.28 2.71
N GLU A 69 5.16 -0.29 2.43
CA GLU A 69 4.90 0.71 1.40
C GLU A 69 5.48 0.22 0.07
N VAL A 70 4.63 0.05 -0.94
CA VAL A 70 5.02 -0.40 -2.27
C VAL A 70 4.58 0.61 -3.34
N HIS A 71 5.40 0.78 -4.36
CA HIS A 71 5.23 1.77 -5.42
C HIS A 71 5.10 1.08 -6.75
N PHE A 72 4.18 1.54 -7.59
CA PHE A 72 4.02 1.07 -8.97
C PHE A 72 3.82 2.27 -9.90
N ASP A 73 4.40 2.18 -11.08
CA ASP A 73 4.21 3.17 -12.13
C ASP A 73 2.93 2.87 -12.95
N SER A 74 2.39 3.91 -13.60
CA SER A 74 1.21 3.77 -14.47
C SER A 74 1.41 2.68 -15.53
N GLY A 75 0.42 1.81 -15.68
CA GLY A 75 0.44 0.65 -16.58
C GLY A 75 1.01 -0.62 -15.97
N GLU A 76 1.62 -0.58 -14.79
CA GLU A 76 2.11 -1.79 -14.13
C GLU A 76 0.95 -2.63 -13.56
N SER A 77 1.12 -3.96 -13.58
CA SER A 77 0.17 -4.91 -12.98
C SER A 77 0.54 -5.16 -11.53
N ILE A 78 -0.42 -4.97 -10.62
CA ILE A 78 -0.25 -5.30 -9.19
C ILE A 78 -0.46 -6.79 -8.98
N PHE A 79 -1.49 -7.36 -9.61
CA PHE A 79 -1.78 -8.80 -9.67
C PHE A 79 -2.75 -9.12 -10.83
N LYS A 80 -2.84 -10.39 -11.18
CA LYS A 80 -3.73 -10.89 -12.24
C LYS A 80 -4.79 -11.85 -11.70
N ALA A 81 -5.92 -11.90 -12.38
CA ALA A 81 -6.97 -12.89 -12.15
C ALA A 81 -6.39 -14.30 -12.19
N GLY A 82 -6.78 -15.15 -11.26
CA GLY A 82 -6.30 -16.52 -11.15
C GLY A 82 -4.97 -16.70 -10.38
N GLU A 83 -4.25 -15.64 -10.06
CA GLU A 83 -3.08 -15.73 -9.19
C GLU A 83 -3.49 -15.98 -7.73
N PHE A 84 -2.70 -16.75 -7.00
CA PHE A 84 -2.87 -16.85 -5.54
C PHE A 84 -2.43 -15.56 -4.87
N GLY A 85 -3.27 -15.02 -4.00
CA GLY A 85 -3.04 -13.76 -3.31
C GLY A 85 -2.81 -13.97 -1.82
N ASP A 86 -1.66 -13.51 -1.33
CA ASP A 86 -1.27 -13.56 0.09
C ASP A 86 -1.32 -12.20 0.79
N SER A 87 -1.80 -11.18 0.11
CA SER A 87 -1.77 -9.80 0.58
C SER A 87 -2.98 -9.01 0.09
N MET A 88 -3.37 -8.01 0.88
CA MET A 88 -4.26 -6.93 0.44
C MET A 88 -3.49 -5.62 0.36
N TYR A 89 -4.06 -4.66 -0.34
CA TYR A 89 -3.45 -3.35 -0.56
C TYR A 89 -4.45 -2.24 -0.25
N ILE A 90 -3.95 -1.11 0.26
CA ILE A 90 -4.71 0.11 0.48
C ILE A 90 -4.06 1.23 -0.31
N ILE A 91 -4.84 1.95 -1.09
CA ILE A 91 -4.33 3.03 -1.93
C ILE A 91 -4.04 4.26 -1.07
N MET A 92 -2.77 4.63 -0.96
CA MET A 92 -2.33 5.83 -0.27
C MET A 92 -2.35 7.05 -1.19
N ASN A 93 -2.03 6.85 -2.46
CA ASN A 93 -2.03 7.88 -3.50
C ASN A 93 -2.14 7.22 -4.88
N GLY A 94 -2.71 7.92 -5.87
CA GLY A 94 -2.93 7.42 -7.22
C GLY A 94 -4.22 6.63 -7.37
N SER A 95 -4.37 5.88 -8.46
CA SER A 95 -5.56 5.09 -8.78
C SER A 95 -5.23 3.76 -9.43
N VAL A 96 -6.10 2.78 -9.22
CA VAL A 96 -5.97 1.39 -9.71
C VAL A 96 -7.24 0.98 -10.45
N LYS A 97 -7.07 0.50 -11.68
CA LYS A 97 -8.15 -0.08 -12.47
C LYS A 97 -8.29 -1.56 -12.17
N ILE A 98 -9.50 -1.97 -11.82
CA ILE A 98 -9.90 -3.38 -11.67
C ILE A 98 -10.62 -3.80 -12.95
N HIS A 99 -10.20 -4.90 -13.55
CA HIS A 99 -10.77 -5.37 -14.81
C HIS A 99 -10.69 -6.90 -14.94
N LEU A 100 -11.45 -7.47 -15.87
CA LEU A 100 -11.31 -8.84 -16.33
C LEU A 100 -11.02 -8.78 -17.83
N GLU A 101 -9.84 -9.26 -18.22
CA GLU A 101 -9.32 -9.06 -19.58
C GLU A 101 -9.42 -7.58 -19.96
N ASP A 102 -10.16 -7.23 -21.01
CA ASP A 102 -10.37 -5.85 -21.47
C ASP A 102 -11.63 -5.18 -20.87
N GLN A 103 -12.40 -5.88 -20.03
CA GLN A 103 -13.63 -5.36 -19.45
C GLN A 103 -13.37 -4.64 -18.13
N PRO A 104 -13.52 -3.30 -18.07
CA PRO A 104 -13.36 -2.57 -16.82
C PRO A 104 -14.50 -2.91 -15.85
N ILE A 105 -14.16 -3.14 -14.59
CA ILE A 105 -15.10 -3.40 -13.49
C ILE A 105 -15.23 -2.15 -12.61
N ALA A 106 -14.09 -1.56 -12.19
CA ALA A 106 -14.06 -0.39 -11.34
C ALA A 106 -12.71 0.32 -11.44
N THR A 107 -12.68 1.61 -11.09
CA THR A 107 -11.46 2.32 -10.72
C THR A 107 -11.50 2.56 -9.21
N LEU A 108 -10.42 2.25 -8.53
CA LEU A 108 -10.26 2.45 -7.09
C LEU A 108 -9.28 3.59 -6.84
N ASP A 109 -9.65 4.46 -5.90
CA ASP A 109 -8.92 5.68 -5.58
C ASP A 109 -8.33 5.63 -4.16
N LYS A 110 -7.66 6.69 -3.77
CA LYS A 110 -7.09 6.87 -2.43
C LYS A 110 -8.08 6.53 -1.31
N GLY A 111 -7.66 5.69 -0.37
CA GLY A 111 -8.46 5.24 0.77
C GLY A 111 -9.30 3.99 0.48
N GLU A 112 -9.26 3.47 -0.73
CA GLU A 112 -9.90 2.20 -1.06
C GLU A 112 -8.90 1.04 -0.95
N CYS A 113 -9.44 -0.19 -0.83
CA CYS A 113 -8.64 -1.39 -0.71
C CYS A 113 -8.93 -2.37 -1.85
N LEU A 114 -7.93 -3.20 -2.18
CA LEU A 114 -8.01 -4.25 -3.19
C LEU A 114 -7.28 -5.51 -2.72
N GLY A 115 -7.72 -6.65 -3.27
CA GLY A 115 -7.12 -7.96 -2.99
C GLY A 115 -7.53 -8.58 -1.66
N GLU A 116 -8.45 -7.97 -0.91
CA GLU A 116 -8.97 -8.48 0.35
C GLU A 116 -9.74 -9.79 0.18
N MET A 117 -10.42 -9.99 -0.95
CA MET A 117 -11.23 -11.20 -1.19
C MET A 117 -10.38 -12.45 -1.12
N ALA A 118 -9.24 -12.48 -1.82
CA ALA A 118 -8.33 -13.63 -1.83
C ALA A 118 -7.74 -13.96 -0.44
N LEU A 119 -7.70 -12.99 0.48
CA LEU A 119 -7.32 -13.26 1.87
C LEU A 119 -8.47 -13.87 2.68
N LEU A 120 -9.71 -13.50 2.37
CA LEU A 120 -10.86 -13.90 3.17
C LEU A 120 -11.35 -15.31 2.83
N ASP A 121 -11.33 -15.70 1.55
CA ASP A 121 -11.83 -16.98 1.06
C ASP A 121 -10.72 -17.95 0.63
N GLN A 122 -9.47 -17.49 0.60
CA GLN A 122 -8.29 -18.24 0.13
C GLN A 122 -8.41 -18.72 -1.33
N ASP A 123 -9.30 -18.10 -2.09
CA ASP A 123 -9.45 -18.33 -3.51
C ASP A 123 -8.47 -17.47 -4.34
N PRO A 124 -8.17 -17.85 -5.58
CA PRO A 124 -7.38 -17.01 -6.48
C PRO A 124 -7.98 -15.62 -6.68
N ARG A 125 -7.14 -14.64 -7.09
CA ARG A 125 -7.58 -13.28 -7.44
C ARG A 125 -8.74 -13.33 -8.41
N SER A 126 -9.83 -12.63 -8.11
CA SER A 126 -11.06 -12.63 -8.91
C SER A 126 -11.00 -11.71 -10.14
N ALA A 127 -10.02 -10.79 -10.17
CA ALA A 127 -9.86 -9.81 -11.25
C ALA A 127 -8.39 -9.39 -11.37
N ASP A 128 -8.07 -8.71 -12.48
CA ASP A 128 -6.81 -8.03 -12.69
C ASP A 128 -6.82 -6.67 -11.98
N ALA A 129 -5.65 -6.25 -11.47
CA ALA A 129 -5.43 -4.92 -10.92
C ALA A 129 -4.25 -4.26 -11.63
N THR A 130 -4.52 -3.20 -12.38
CA THR A 130 -3.53 -2.45 -13.15
C THR A 130 -3.51 -0.99 -12.69
N VAL A 131 -2.33 -0.44 -12.53
CA VAL A 131 -2.14 0.96 -12.10
C VAL A 131 -2.59 1.90 -13.22
N GLU A 132 -3.51 2.80 -12.91
CA GLU A 132 -4.00 3.82 -13.84
C GLU A 132 -3.16 5.11 -13.74
N GLU A 133 -2.94 5.60 -12.52
CA GLU A 133 -2.00 6.67 -12.20
C GLU A 133 -0.96 6.14 -11.21
N ASN A 134 0.30 6.60 -11.30
CA ASN A 134 1.37 6.18 -10.39
C ASN A 134 0.86 6.07 -8.96
N VAL A 135 1.00 4.90 -8.37
CA VAL A 135 0.32 4.56 -7.11
C VAL A 135 1.31 4.25 -6.00
N ILE A 136 0.97 4.67 -4.81
CA ILE A 136 1.61 4.23 -3.57
C ILE A 136 0.58 3.42 -2.81
N LEU A 137 0.93 2.17 -2.53
CA LEU A 137 0.08 1.22 -1.84
C LEU A 137 0.67 0.86 -0.48
N LEU A 138 -0.21 0.64 0.48
CA LEU A 138 0.12 0.02 1.75
C LEU A 138 -0.26 -1.46 1.66
N LYS A 139 0.75 -2.33 1.57
CA LYS A 139 0.59 -3.78 1.49
C LYS A 139 0.49 -4.38 2.89
N ILE A 140 -0.53 -5.17 3.13
CA ILE A 140 -0.75 -5.92 4.37
C ILE A 140 -0.77 -7.41 4.01
N SER A 141 0.14 -8.18 4.59
CA SER A 141 0.18 -9.63 4.38
C SER A 141 -1.01 -10.34 5.03
N GLY A 142 -1.36 -11.52 4.53
CA GLY A 142 -2.44 -12.34 5.08
C GLY A 142 -2.21 -12.68 6.55
N ASP A 143 -0.99 -13.07 6.92
CA ASP A 143 -0.66 -13.40 8.31
C ASP A 143 -0.90 -12.21 9.24
N ALA A 144 -0.42 -11.01 8.86
CA ALA A 144 -0.66 -9.78 9.61
C ALA A 144 -2.14 -9.44 9.70
N PHE A 145 -2.88 -9.63 8.61
CA PHE A 145 -4.32 -9.38 8.55
C PHE A 145 -5.10 -10.33 9.47
N TYR A 146 -4.77 -11.64 9.47
CA TYR A 146 -5.40 -12.62 10.34
C TYR A 146 -5.06 -12.42 11.82
N GLU A 147 -3.82 -12.03 12.14
CA GLU A 147 -3.43 -11.67 13.51
C GLU A 147 -4.31 -10.53 14.04
N ILE A 148 -4.49 -9.49 13.23
CA ILE A 148 -5.31 -8.33 13.58
C ILE A 148 -6.78 -8.71 13.72
N MET A 149 -7.32 -9.53 12.80
CA MET A 149 -8.71 -9.98 12.83
C MET A 149 -9.03 -10.82 14.07
N SER A 150 -8.10 -11.69 14.47
CA SER A 150 -8.33 -12.62 15.59
C SER A 150 -8.56 -11.91 16.92
N GLY A 151 -8.09 -10.69 17.05
CA GLY A 151 -8.23 -9.86 18.26
C GLY A 151 -9.35 -8.81 18.20
N ASN A 152 -10.03 -8.62 17.06
CA ASN A 152 -10.89 -7.45 16.90
C ASN A 152 -12.17 -7.73 16.08
N MET A 153 -13.31 -7.87 16.78
CA MET A 153 -14.61 -8.12 16.15
C MET A 153 -15.06 -6.97 15.23
N ASP A 154 -14.62 -5.74 15.48
CA ASP A 154 -14.98 -4.57 14.67
C ASP A 154 -14.43 -4.64 13.25
N ILE A 155 -13.26 -5.29 13.08
CA ILE A 155 -12.69 -5.55 11.75
C ILE A 155 -13.59 -6.48 10.95
N MET A 156 -14.09 -7.54 11.57
CA MET A 156 -15.00 -8.48 10.90
C MET A 156 -16.29 -7.77 10.46
N GLN A 157 -16.83 -6.88 11.28
CA GLN A 157 -17.99 -6.07 10.90
C GLN A 157 -17.66 -5.11 9.74
N GLY A 158 -16.48 -4.52 9.74
CA GLY A 158 -15.97 -3.67 8.65
C GLY A 158 -15.88 -4.44 7.33
N ILE A 159 -15.36 -5.66 7.36
CA ILE A 159 -15.29 -6.56 6.19
C ILE A 159 -16.69 -6.86 5.65
N VAL A 160 -17.61 -7.26 6.51
CA VAL A 160 -19.00 -7.55 6.10
C VAL A 160 -19.65 -6.33 5.43
N LYS A 161 -19.45 -5.13 5.98
CA LYS A 161 -19.95 -3.89 5.38
C LYS A 161 -19.33 -3.63 4.00
N LEU A 162 -18.00 -3.78 3.87
CA LEU A 162 -17.28 -3.61 2.61
C LEU A 162 -17.82 -4.55 1.53
N LEU A 163 -17.87 -5.85 1.82
CA LEU A 163 -18.34 -6.87 0.87
C LEU A 163 -19.82 -6.66 0.49
N THR A 164 -20.65 -6.29 1.45
CA THR A 164 -22.07 -5.95 1.21
C THR A 164 -22.20 -4.73 0.31
N SER A 165 -21.36 -3.71 0.49
CA SER A 165 -21.34 -2.52 -0.37
C SER A 165 -20.95 -2.88 -1.81
N ARG A 166 -19.88 -3.66 -1.99
CA ARG A 166 -19.43 -4.11 -3.31
C ARG A 166 -20.49 -4.96 -4.01
N LEU A 167 -21.14 -5.87 -3.29
CA LEU A 167 -22.23 -6.68 -3.84
C LEU A 167 -23.39 -5.80 -4.31
N ARG A 168 -23.79 -4.79 -3.55
CA ARG A 168 -24.86 -3.86 -3.95
C ARG A 168 -24.50 -3.07 -5.21
N SER A 169 -23.26 -2.62 -5.33
CA SER A 169 -22.77 -1.91 -6.51
C SER A 169 -22.74 -2.82 -7.76
N ALA A 170 -22.48 -4.12 -7.59
CA ALA A 170 -22.47 -5.08 -8.71
C ALA A 170 -23.88 -5.47 -9.21
N ILE A 171 -24.93 -5.19 -8.45
CA ILE A 171 -26.34 -5.51 -8.79
C ILE A 171 -27.05 -4.32 -9.48
N GLN A 172 -26.46 -3.12 -9.42
CA GLN A 172 -26.99 -1.91 -10.06
C GLN A 172 -26.46 -1.75 -11.48
#